data_b604f052dc81542f7f2e3255b1650eda
#
_entry.id   b604f052dc81542f7f2e3255b1650eda
#
_cell.length_a   1.000
_cell.length_b   1.000
_cell.length_c   1.000
_cell.angle_alpha   90.00
_cell.angle_beta   90.00
_cell.angle_gamma   90.00
#
_symmetry.space_group_name_H-M   'P 1'
#
loop_
_entity.id
_entity.type
_entity.pdbx_description
1 polymer ?
#
loop_
_entity_poly.entity_id
_entity_poly.type
_entity_poly.pdbx_seq_one_letter_code
_entity_poly.pdbx_strand_id
1 'polypeptide(L)'
;MVRQWQSLFYNNRYSNTDLHTNRIPDFVKLADAYGCHGLRCETREEVDKTIEKALELNDAPVVIDFVVHKDAMVWPMVAAGMSNSEIKFARDMAPQWMRS
;
A
#
# COMPACT_ATOMS: atom_id res chain seq x y z
N MET A 1 4.91 0.49 -2.65
CA MET A 1 6.18 -0.25 -2.84
C MET A 1 7.28 0.63 -3.44
N VAL A 2 7.04 1.34 -4.54
CA VAL A 2 8.06 2.22 -5.15
C VAL A 2 8.56 3.28 -4.16
N ARG A 3 7.68 3.94 -3.44
CA ARG A 3 8.03 4.92 -2.40
C ARG A 3 8.94 4.29 -1.32
N GLN A 4 8.69 3.04 -0.93
CA GLN A 4 9.52 2.32 0.03
C GLN A 4 10.96 2.19 -0.47
N TRP A 5 11.14 1.85 -1.74
CA TRP A 5 12.47 1.76 -2.37
C TRP A 5 13.16 3.12 -2.40
N GLN A 6 12.43 4.18 -2.67
CA GLN A 6 12.98 5.53 -2.67
C GLN A 6 13.42 5.94 -1.26
N SER A 7 12.69 5.53 -0.21
CA SER A 7 13.12 5.74 1.17
C SER A 7 14.37 4.95 1.52
N LEU A 8 14.45 3.69 1.10
CA LEU A 8 15.52 2.79 1.51
C LEU A 8 16.83 3.02 0.75
N PHE A 9 16.76 3.34 -0.53
CA PHE A 9 17.95 3.31 -1.41
C PHE A 9 18.25 4.63 -2.10
N TYR A 10 17.37 5.62 -2.03
CA TYR A 10 17.51 6.88 -2.77
C TYR A 10 17.32 8.12 -1.90
N ASN A 11 17.63 8.03 -0.60
CA ASN A 11 17.60 9.16 0.33
C ASN A 11 16.27 9.93 0.35
N ASN A 12 15.16 9.23 0.32
CA ASN A 12 13.82 9.82 0.32
C ASN A 12 13.53 10.73 -0.88
N ARG A 13 14.13 10.46 -2.02
CA ARG A 13 13.81 11.17 -3.26
C ARG A 13 12.55 10.60 -3.88
N TYR A 14 11.40 11.19 -3.53
CA TYR A 14 10.07 10.72 -3.96
C TYR A 14 9.69 11.28 -5.32
N SER A 15 10.40 10.87 -6.36
CA SER A 15 10.11 11.30 -7.73
C SER A 15 8.83 10.64 -8.23
N ASN A 16 7.80 11.45 -8.52
CA ASN A 16 6.51 11.04 -9.08
C ASN A 16 5.72 10.03 -8.23
N THR A 17 6.07 9.88 -6.95
CA THR A 17 5.38 8.96 -6.02
C THR A 17 4.75 9.66 -4.83
N ASP A 18 4.96 10.95 -4.70
CA ASP A 18 4.35 11.76 -3.64
C ASP A 18 3.10 12.45 -4.20
N LEU A 19 1.98 11.77 -4.07
CA LEU A 19 0.69 12.29 -4.51
C LEU A 19 0.11 13.18 -3.42
N HIS A 20 -0.09 14.45 -3.75
CA HIS A 20 -0.74 15.37 -2.83
C HIS A 20 -2.22 14.99 -2.65
N THR A 21 -2.69 15.08 -1.42
CA THR A 21 -4.05 14.65 -1.03
C THR A 21 -5.16 15.20 -1.92
N ASN A 22 -5.00 16.41 -2.44
CA ASN A 22 -6.02 17.06 -3.28
C ASN A 22 -6.02 16.59 -4.74
N ARG A 23 -5.08 15.71 -5.13
CA ARG A 23 -4.93 15.24 -6.51
C ARG A 23 -4.89 13.73 -6.64
N ILE A 24 -5.17 13.03 -5.56
CA ILE A 24 -5.31 11.56 -5.60
C ILE A 24 -6.65 11.23 -6.27
N PRO A 25 -6.67 10.39 -7.31
CA PRO A 25 -7.92 9.97 -7.92
C PRO A 25 -8.84 9.29 -6.91
N ASP A 26 -10.13 9.52 -7.04
CA ASP A 26 -11.13 8.74 -6.30
C ASP A 26 -11.33 7.41 -7.01
N PHE A 27 -10.71 6.36 -6.50
CA PHE A 27 -10.71 5.04 -7.15
C PHE A 27 -12.08 4.37 -7.13
N VAL A 28 -12.95 4.70 -6.18
CA VAL A 28 -14.33 4.20 -6.14
C VAL A 28 -15.12 4.81 -7.30
N LYS A 29 -15.00 6.11 -7.52
CA LYS A 29 -15.62 6.78 -8.67
C LYS A 29 -15.07 6.27 -9.99
N LEU A 30 -13.77 6.02 -10.04
CA LEU A 30 -13.14 5.48 -11.24
C LEU A 30 -13.68 4.09 -11.57
N ALA A 31 -13.82 3.22 -10.58
CA ALA A 31 -14.41 1.91 -10.74
C ALA A 31 -15.84 2.01 -11.27
N ASP A 32 -16.65 2.88 -10.69
CA ASP A 32 -18.03 3.12 -11.13
C ASP A 32 -18.07 3.59 -12.58
N ALA A 33 -17.19 4.50 -12.97
CA ALA A 33 -17.11 5.00 -14.34
C ALA A 33 -16.80 3.88 -15.35
N TYR A 34 -16.06 2.84 -14.95
CA TYR A 34 -15.76 1.67 -15.79
C TYR A 34 -16.80 0.56 -15.69
N GLY A 35 -17.89 0.77 -14.96
CA GLY A 35 -18.91 -0.27 -14.76
C GLY A 35 -18.50 -1.37 -13.79
N CYS A 36 -17.50 -1.12 -12.95
CA CYS A 36 -17.07 -2.02 -11.90
C CYS A 36 -17.72 -1.66 -10.57
N HIS A 37 -17.75 -2.60 -9.63
CA HIS A 37 -18.11 -2.28 -8.25
C HIS A 37 -16.93 -1.64 -7.54
N GLY A 38 -17.13 -0.48 -6.92
CA GLY A 38 -16.11 0.21 -6.14
C GLY A 38 -16.44 0.16 -4.65
N LEU A 39 -15.49 -0.31 -3.85
CA LEU A 39 -15.61 -0.35 -2.39
C LEU A 39 -14.45 0.42 -1.77
N ARG A 40 -14.67 1.01 -0.60
CA ARG A 40 -13.63 1.68 0.17
C ARG A 40 -13.59 1.10 1.58
N CYS A 41 -12.38 0.81 2.05
CA CYS A 41 -12.13 0.34 3.39
C CYS A 41 -11.17 1.30 4.08
N GLU A 42 -11.62 1.98 5.11
CA GLU A 42 -10.85 3.03 5.79
C GLU A 42 -10.29 2.59 7.14
N THR A 43 -10.87 1.56 7.74
CA THR A 43 -10.48 1.08 9.06
C THR A 43 -10.17 -0.41 9.03
N ARG A 44 -9.35 -0.83 9.98
CA ARG A 44 -8.99 -2.24 10.12
C ARG A 44 -10.21 -3.12 10.41
N GLU A 45 -11.16 -2.60 11.17
CA GLU A 45 -12.38 -3.31 11.56
C GLU A 45 -13.31 -3.58 10.36
N GLU A 46 -13.19 -2.78 9.31
CA GLU A 46 -14.00 -2.92 8.10
C GLU A 46 -13.44 -3.93 7.09
N VAL A 47 -12.21 -4.40 7.28
CA VAL A 47 -11.50 -5.23 6.28
C VAL A 47 -12.28 -6.50 5.96
N ASP A 48 -12.65 -7.27 6.98
CA ASP A 48 -13.35 -8.55 6.78
C ASP A 48 -14.70 -8.34 6.09
N LYS A 49 -15.48 -7.37 6.54
CA LYS A 49 -16.78 -7.03 5.94
C LYS A 49 -16.64 -6.59 4.48
N THR A 50 -15.60 -5.82 4.18
CA THR A 50 -15.36 -5.34 2.82
C THR A 50 -15.01 -6.49 1.89
N ILE A 51 -14.16 -7.41 2.34
CA ILE A 51 -13.79 -8.59 1.56
C ILE A 51 -14.99 -9.51 1.36
N GLU A 52 -15.79 -9.77 2.39
CA GLU A 52 -17.01 -10.57 2.29
C GLU A 52 -17.97 -9.97 1.26
N LYS A 53 -18.19 -8.66 1.32
CA LYS A 53 -19.04 -7.95 0.36
C LYS A 53 -18.51 -8.08 -1.06
N ALA A 54 -17.20 -7.95 -1.25
CA ALA A 54 -16.58 -8.10 -2.56
C ALA A 54 -16.79 -9.50 -3.13
N LEU A 55 -16.69 -10.54 -2.30
CA LEU A 55 -16.89 -11.93 -2.71
C LEU A 55 -18.34 -12.24 -3.08
N GLU A 56 -19.30 -11.48 -2.59
CA GLU A 56 -20.72 -11.61 -2.95
C GLU A 56 -21.06 -11.00 -4.30
N LEU A 57 -20.24 -10.09 -4.81
CA LEU A 57 -20.47 -9.37 -6.07
C LEU A 57 -19.84 -10.15 -7.23
N ASN A 58 -20.66 -10.87 -7.98
CA ASN A 58 -20.20 -11.79 -9.04
C ASN A 58 -20.58 -11.35 -10.46
N ASP A 59 -21.24 -10.21 -10.61
CA ASP A 59 -21.76 -9.72 -11.90
C ASP A 59 -20.79 -8.79 -12.63
N ALA A 60 -19.78 -8.27 -11.95
CA ALA A 60 -18.77 -7.36 -12.51
C ALA A 60 -17.47 -7.42 -11.69
N PRO A 61 -16.36 -6.90 -12.21
CA PRO A 61 -15.12 -6.76 -11.42
C PRO A 61 -15.34 -5.87 -10.21
N VAL A 62 -14.61 -6.15 -9.14
CA VAL A 62 -14.66 -5.36 -7.91
C VAL A 62 -13.31 -4.71 -7.67
N VAL A 63 -13.33 -3.42 -7.43
CA VAL A 63 -12.14 -2.64 -7.04
C VAL A 63 -12.32 -2.21 -5.58
N ILE A 64 -11.38 -2.57 -4.74
CA ILE A 64 -11.39 -2.18 -3.32
C ILE A 64 -10.25 -1.20 -3.08
N ASP A 65 -10.61 0.00 -2.64
CA ASP A 65 -9.64 1.01 -2.21
C ASP A 65 -9.39 0.86 -0.71
N PHE A 66 -8.30 0.21 -0.34
CA PHE A 66 -7.85 0.14 1.05
C PHE A 66 -7.04 1.39 1.38
N VAL A 67 -7.60 2.25 2.20
CA VAL A 67 -6.92 3.48 2.62
C VAL A 67 -5.89 3.13 3.70
N VAL A 68 -4.62 3.23 3.34
CA VAL A 68 -3.50 2.90 4.22
C VAL A 68 -2.67 4.14 4.55
N HIS A 69 -1.84 4.04 5.58
CA HIS A 69 -0.91 5.12 5.91
C HIS A 69 0.09 5.31 4.76
N LYS A 70 0.36 6.57 4.40
CA LYS A 70 1.25 6.92 3.27
C LYS A 70 2.67 6.37 3.41
N ASP A 71 3.14 6.19 4.64
CA ASP A 71 4.49 5.72 4.95
C ASP A 71 4.53 4.23 5.32
N ALA A 72 3.40 3.52 5.18
CA ALA A 72 3.37 2.08 5.42
C ALA A 72 4.29 1.36 4.44
N MET A 73 5.09 0.44 4.96
CA MET A 73 6.05 -0.34 4.18
C MET A 73 5.74 -1.82 4.29
N VAL A 74 6.22 -2.58 3.31
CA VAL A 74 6.05 -4.03 3.28
C VAL A 74 7.31 -4.69 3.82
N TRP A 75 7.17 -5.45 4.87
CA TRP A 75 8.24 -6.20 5.53
C TRP A 75 7.85 -7.65 5.73
N PRO A 76 8.80 -8.60 5.76
CA PRO A 76 10.22 -8.44 5.44
C PRO A 76 10.47 -8.27 3.93
N MET A 77 11.65 -7.79 3.56
CA MET A 77 12.03 -7.66 2.16
C MET A 77 13.49 -8.07 1.94
N VAL A 78 13.77 -8.53 0.72
CA VAL A 78 15.13 -8.82 0.25
C VAL A 78 15.46 -7.83 -0.85
N ALA A 79 16.55 -7.07 -0.68
CA ALA A 79 16.99 -6.11 -1.69
C ALA A 79 17.48 -6.83 -2.95
N ALA A 80 17.43 -6.15 -4.09
CA ALA A 80 17.95 -6.69 -5.35
C ALA A 80 19.42 -7.06 -5.21
N GLY A 81 19.82 -8.23 -5.72
CA GLY A 81 21.18 -8.74 -5.64
C GLY A 81 21.57 -9.38 -4.31
N MET A 82 20.66 -9.40 -3.34
CA MET A 82 20.91 -10.00 -2.03
C MET A 82 20.30 -11.40 -1.94
N SER A 83 20.82 -12.21 -1.03
CA SER A 83 20.28 -13.55 -0.77
C SER A 83 19.13 -13.52 0.26
N ASN A 84 18.38 -14.61 0.33
CA ASN A 84 17.30 -14.73 1.32
C ASN A 84 17.82 -14.71 2.77
N SER A 85 19.11 -14.99 2.99
CA SER A 85 19.71 -14.88 4.32
C SER A 85 19.98 -13.42 4.74
N GLU A 86 19.88 -12.49 3.80
CA GLU A 86 20.09 -11.06 4.03
C GLU A 86 18.76 -10.30 4.06
N ILE A 87 17.71 -10.97 4.53
CA ILE A 87 16.37 -10.39 4.62
C ILE A 87 16.34 -9.22 5.60
N LYS A 88 15.65 -8.15 5.21
CA LYS A 88 15.51 -6.94 6.02
C LYS A 88 14.13 -6.87 6.66
N PHE A 89 14.12 -6.48 7.92
CA PHE A 89 12.91 -6.24 8.71
C PHE A 89 12.76 -4.76 9.01
N ALA A 90 11.58 -4.34 9.45
CA ALA A 90 11.33 -2.95 9.82
C ALA A 90 12.36 -2.42 10.83
N ARG A 91 12.75 -3.24 11.81
CA ARG A 91 13.75 -2.89 12.84
C ARG A 91 15.12 -2.54 12.25
N ASP A 92 15.48 -3.13 11.12
CA ASP A 92 16.81 -2.92 10.49
C ASP A 92 16.91 -1.54 9.86
N MET A 93 15.77 -0.90 9.63
CA MET A 93 15.65 0.44 9.07
C MET A 93 15.44 1.52 10.12
N ALA A 94 15.24 1.13 11.38
CA ALA A 94 15.10 2.08 12.46
C ALA A 94 16.44 2.81 12.71
N PRO A 95 16.40 4.07 13.13
CA PRO A 95 17.62 4.76 13.57
C PRO A 95 18.35 3.95 14.63
N GLN A 96 19.68 4.03 14.64
CA GLN A 96 20.51 3.18 15.51
C GLN A 96 20.14 3.31 16.99
N TRP A 97 19.73 4.50 17.43
CA TRP A 97 19.31 4.74 18.81
C TRP A 97 17.98 4.06 19.18
N MET A 98 17.20 3.60 18.22
CA MET A 98 15.96 2.85 18.42
C MET A 98 16.15 1.33 18.36
N ARG A 99 17.36 0.85 18.03
CA ARG A 99 17.63 -0.58 17.79
C ARG A 99 18.07 -1.34 19.05
N SER A 100 18.08 -0.70 20.16
CA SER A 100 18.50 -1.34 21.42
C SER A 100 17.54 -2.44 21.86
#